data_fdf81a23296570a08a2aec12b6eaf98a
#
_entry.id   fdf81a23296570a08a2aec12b6eaf98a
#
_cell.length_a   1.000
_cell.length_b   1.000
_cell.length_c   1.000
_cell.angle_alpha   90.00
_cell.angle_beta   90.00
_cell.angle_gamma   90.00
#
_symmetry.space_group_name_H-M   'P 1'
#
loop_
_entity.id
_entity.type
_entity.pdbx_description
1 polymer ?
#
loop_
_entity_poly.entity_id
_entity_poly.type
_entity_poly.pdbx_seq_one_letter_code
_entity_poly.pdbx_strand_id
1 'polypeptide(L)'
;MTISMYQASAPRFANTLDNLTQILDKAHMHAETRKIDPLVLTGARLYPDMLPMSRQVQIACDVAKGAVARLAGVEVPKHEDTEQTFAELKARIAKTLVFIGGFGPGRIDGSEEKEITLKFRGNDTCFTGSQYLLGFALPNFYFHVTTAYDILRHNGVDVSKSDYIGTP
;
A
#
# COMPACT_ATOMS: atom_id res chain seq x y z
N MET A 1 16.54 23.05 3.28
CA MET A 1 16.46 21.68 2.71
C MET A 1 15.00 21.42 2.38
N THR A 2 14.69 21.14 1.13
CA THR A 2 13.29 20.94 0.67
C THR A 2 13.10 19.46 0.40
N ILE A 3 12.03 18.86 0.92
CA ILE A 3 11.66 17.49 0.60
C ILE A 3 11.06 17.48 -0.81
N SER A 4 11.62 16.70 -1.72
CA SER A 4 11.10 16.61 -3.09
C SER A 4 9.87 15.69 -3.19
N MET A 5 9.10 15.82 -4.26
CA MET A 5 7.96 14.96 -4.54
C MET A 5 8.36 13.48 -4.63
N TYR A 6 9.53 13.19 -5.20
CA TYR A 6 10.10 11.86 -5.23
C TYR A 6 10.37 11.33 -3.81
N GLN A 7 11.11 12.11 -2.99
CA GLN A 7 11.45 11.71 -1.61
C GLN A 7 10.21 11.48 -0.74
N ALA A 8 9.14 12.23 -0.97
CA ALA A 8 7.87 12.10 -0.25
C ALA A 8 6.99 10.95 -0.77
N SER A 9 7.28 10.35 -1.93
CA SER A 9 6.40 9.38 -2.58
C SER A 9 7.05 8.00 -2.76
N ALA A 10 7.73 7.75 -3.86
CA ALA A 10 8.17 6.41 -4.27
C ALA A 10 8.99 5.67 -3.19
N PRO A 11 10.01 6.26 -2.55
CA PRO A 11 10.77 5.60 -1.49
C PRO A 11 9.93 5.30 -0.25
N ARG A 12 8.94 6.13 0.08
CA ARG A 12 8.06 5.93 1.24
C ARG A 12 7.10 4.77 1.01
N PHE A 13 6.48 4.72 -0.17
CA PHE A 13 5.65 3.59 -0.56
C PHE A 13 6.46 2.29 -0.57
N ALA A 14 7.66 2.30 -1.18
CA ALA A 14 8.51 1.13 -1.27
C ALA A 14 8.89 0.58 0.11
N ASN A 15 9.45 1.41 0.99
CA ASN A 15 9.84 0.99 2.33
C ASN A 15 8.67 0.40 3.12
N THR A 16 7.51 1.05 3.08
CA THR A 16 6.33 0.55 3.81
C THR A 16 5.78 -0.75 3.23
N LEU A 17 5.82 -0.94 1.91
CA LEU A 17 5.43 -2.20 1.27
C LEU A 17 6.41 -3.34 1.56
N ASP A 18 7.71 -3.05 1.63
CA ASP A 18 8.71 -4.03 2.06
C ASP A 18 8.47 -4.48 3.51
N ASN A 19 8.16 -3.53 4.41
CA ASN A 19 7.80 -3.85 5.80
C ASN A 19 6.51 -4.67 5.86
N LEU A 20 5.51 -4.34 5.05
CA LEU A 20 4.26 -5.11 4.97
C LEU A 20 4.53 -6.54 4.50
N THR A 21 5.47 -6.76 3.58
CA THR A 21 5.88 -8.11 3.16
C THR A 21 6.40 -8.93 4.35
N GLN A 22 7.26 -8.34 5.19
CA GLN A 22 7.76 -9.01 6.39
C GLN A 22 6.66 -9.30 7.42
N ILE A 23 5.69 -8.39 7.57
CA ILE A 23 4.50 -8.60 8.41
C ILE A 23 3.68 -9.78 7.89
N LEU A 24 3.48 -9.90 6.57
CA LEU A 24 2.78 -11.03 5.96
C LEU A 24 3.54 -12.36 6.14
N ASP A 25 4.88 -12.34 6.12
CA ASP A 25 5.69 -13.53 6.43
C ASP A 25 5.48 -13.98 7.87
N LYS A 26 5.50 -13.07 8.83
CA LYS A 26 5.18 -13.39 10.24
C LYS A 26 3.77 -13.96 10.40
N ALA A 27 2.80 -13.40 9.68
CA ALA A 27 1.42 -13.87 9.71
C ALA A 27 1.28 -15.28 9.14
N HIS A 28 1.97 -15.57 8.04
CA HIS A 28 2.01 -16.91 7.46
C HIS A 28 2.62 -17.95 8.42
N MET A 29 3.78 -17.64 9.00
CA MET A 29 4.43 -18.50 10.01
C MET A 29 3.55 -18.70 11.25
N HIS A 30 2.83 -17.67 11.69
CA HIS A 30 1.89 -17.77 12.81
C HIS A 30 0.77 -18.76 12.48
N ALA A 31 0.18 -18.69 11.28
CA ALA A 31 -0.86 -19.61 10.83
C ALA A 31 -0.36 -21.05 10.81
N GLU A 32 0.82 -21.30 10.22
CA GLU A 32 1.43 -22.62 10.17
C GLU A 32 1.69 -23.19 11.58
N THR A 33 2.34 -22.42 12.45
CA THR A 33 2.69 -22.85 13.82
C THR A 33 1.47 -23.17 14.66
N ARG A 34 0.39 -22.40 14.49
CA ARG A 34 -0.88 -22.55 15.21
C ARG A 34 -1.84 -23.51 14.53
N LYS A 35 -1.49 -24.03 13.34
CA LYS A 35 -2.36 -24.87 12.51
C LYS A 35 -3.70 -24.19 12.18
N ILE A 36 -3.63 -22.90 11.94
CA ILE A 36 -4.77 -22.07 11.47
C ILE A 36 -4.73 -22.08 9.95
N ASP A 37 -5.90 -22.28 9.31
CA ASP A 37 -5.98 -22.09 7.87
C ASP A 37 -5.60 -20.64 7.52
N PRO A 38 -4.57 -20.39 6.68
CA PRO A 38 -4.15 -19.05 6.31
C PRO A 38 -5.29 -18.17 5.75
N LEU A 39 -6.29 -18.76 5.12
CA LEU A 39 -7.47 -18.04 4.60
C LEU A 39 -8.30 -17.38 5.70
N VAL A 40 -8.26 -17.89 6.93
CA VAL A 40 -8.91 -17.24 8.07
C VAL A 40 -8.28 -15.86 8.34
N LEU A 41 -6.96 -15.75 8.28
CA LEU A 41 -6.26 -14.48 8.50
C LEU A 41 -6.39 -13.53 7.31
N THR A 42 -6.25 -14.03 6.07
CA THR A 42 -6.39 -13.18 4.88
C THR A 42 -7.83 -12.69 4.68
N GLY A 43 -8.83 -13.46 5.13
CA GLY A 43 -10.24 -13.09 5.11
C GLY A 43 -10.71 -12.29 6.34
N ALA A 44 -9.88 -12.18 7.39
CA ALA A 44 -10.25 -11.49 8.62
C ALA A 44 -10.49 -9.99 8.41
N ARG A 45 -11.40 -9.42 9.21
CA ARG A 45 -11.77 -8.00 9.18
C ARG A 45 -11.58 -7.41 10.57
N LEU A 46 -11.26 -6.12 10.63
CA LEU A 46 -11.18 -5.40 11.91
C LEU A 46 -12.59 -5.19 12.50
N TYR A 47 -13.56 -4.90 11.63
CA TYR A 47 -14.97 -4.78 11.96
C TYR A 47 -15.83 -5.36 10.82
N PRO A 48 -17.05 -5.87 11.07
CA PRO A 48 -17.86 -6.59 10.06
C PRO A 48 -18.13 -5.85 8.75
N ASP A 49 -18.24 -4.52 8.77
CA ASP A 49 -18.46 -3.67 7.58
C ASP A 49 -17.18 -3.19 6.90
N MET A 50 -16.01 -3.47 7.48
CA MET A 50 -14.73 -3.14 6.88
C MET A 50 -14.26 -4.21 5.88
N LEU A 51 -13.37 -3.83 4.97
CA LEU A 51 -12.78 -4.74 4.00
C LEU A 51 -11.82 -5.74 4.69
N PRO A 52 -11.70 -6.99 4.18
CA PRO A 52 -10.81 -8.00 4.75
C PRO A 52 -9.33 -7.63 4.53
N MET A 53 -8.44 -8.30 5.28
CA MET A 53 -6.99 -8.08 5.26
C MET A 53 -6.42 -8.14 3.84
N SER A 54 -6.82 -9.14 3.04
CA SER A 54 -6.38 -9.26 1.64
C SER A 54 -6.72 -8.01 0.81
N ARG A 55 -7.91 -7.45 0.97
CA ARG A 55 -8.33 -6.21 0.29
C ARG A 55 -7.56 -4.98 0.77
N GLN A 56 -7.18 -4.94 2.05
CA GLN A 56 -6.34 -3.85 2.56
C GLN A 56 -4.98 -3.82 1.86
N VAL A 57 -4.35 -4.98 1.68
CA VAL A 57 -3.08 -5.10 0.96
C VAL A 57 -3.22 -4.74 -0.52
N GLN A 58 -4.27 -5.23 -1.18
CA GLN A 58 -4.54 -4.91 -2.59
C GLN A 58 -4.69 -3.41 -2.82
N ILE A 59 -5.50 -2.73 -1.98
CA ILE A 59 -5.72 -1.29 -2.10
C ILE A 59 -4.45 -0.50 -1.78
N ALA A 60 -3.67 -0.90 -0.77
CA ALA A 60 -2.38 -0.27 -0.49
C ALA A 60 -1.45 -0.32 -1.71
N CYS A 61 -1.35 -1.47 -2.38
CA CYS A 61 -0.59 -1.62 -3.63
C CYS A 61 -1.13 -0.71 -4.74
N ASP A 62 -2.45 -0.63 -4.90
CA ASP A 62 -3.07 0.20 -5.95
C ASP A 62 -2.89 1.68 -5.69
N VAL A 63 -2.96 2.12 -4.43
CA VAL A 63 -2.69 3.51 -4.06
C VAL A 63 -1.24 3.88 -4.33
N ALA A 64 -0.28 3.06 -3.90
CA ALA A 64 1.15 3.30 -4.11
C ALA A 64 1.49 3.38 -5.62
N LYS A 65 1.10 2.36 -6.37
CA LYS A 65 1.27 2.27 -7.83
C LYS A 65 0.60 3.45 -8.55
N GLY A 66 -0.66 3.73 -8.18
CA GLY A 66 -1.44 4.81 -8.77
C GLY A 66 -0.88 6.19 -8.47
N ALA A 67 -0.34 6.41 -7.27
CA ALA A 67 0.29 7.68 -6.90
C ALA A 67 1.53 7.95 -7.75
N VAL A 68 2.44 7.00 -7.81
CA VAL A 68 3.68 7.13 -8.59
C VAL A 68 3.39 7.31 -10.08
N ALA A 69 2.46 6.53 -10.65
CA ALA A 69 2.08 6.64 -12.05
C ALA A 69 1.51 8.02 -12.40
N ARG A 70 0.60 8.57 -11.58
CA ARG A 70 -0.02 9.88 -11.81
C ARG A 70 0.97 11.02 -11.68
N LEU A 71 1.82 10.99 -10.67
CA LEU A 71 2.89 11.99 -10.51
C LEU A 71 3.85 11.95 -11.71
N ALA A 72 4.25 10.76 -12.14
CA ALA A 72 5.10 10.59 -13.31
C ALA A 72 4.40 10.87 -14.66
N GLY A 73 3.07 10.99 -14.69
CA GLY A 73 2.29 11.23 -15.90
C GLY A 73 2.20 10.03 -16.84
N VAL A 74 2.16 8.84 -16.28
CA VAL A 74 2.01 7.59 -17.04
C VAL A 74 0.70 6.88 -16.70
N GLU A 75 0.26 5.98 -17.57
CA GLU A 75 -0.92 5.17 -17.32
C GLU A 75 -0.72 4.28 -16.07
N VAL A 76 -1.78 4.17 -15.25
CA VAL A 76 -1.78 3.31 -14.06
C VAL A 76 -2.00 1.86 -14.50
N PRO A 77 -1.04 0.94 -14.26
CA PRO A 77 -1.24 -0.46 -14.60
C PRO A 77 -2.42 -1.07 -13.84
N LYS A 78 -3.24 -1.82 -14.53
CA LYS A 78 -4.35 -2.57 -13.92
C LYS A 78 -3.82 -3.87 -13.31
N HIS A 79 -4.22 -4.15 -12.10
CA HIS A 79 -4.05 -5.45 -11.44
C HIS A 79 -5.43 -5.99 -11.09
N GLU A 80 -5.67 -7.26 -11.36
CA GLU A 80 -6.89 -7.92 -10.93
C GLU A 80 -6.79 -8.22 -9.43
N ASP A 81 -7.93 -8.11 -8.72
CA ASP A 81 -8.00 -8.29 -7.26
C ASP A 81 -8.40 -9.73 -6.93
N THR A 82 -7.57 -10.68 -7.33
CA THR A 82 -7.83 -12.13 -7.21
C THR A 82 -7.04 -12.80 -6.10
N GLU A 83 -6.10 -12.08 -5.47
CA GLU A 83 -5.24 -12.63 -4.44
C GLU A 83 -6.01 -12.99 -3.17
N GLN A 84 -5.86 -14.22 -2.71
CA GLN A 84 -6.47 -14.75 -1.50
C GLN A 84 -5.45 -15.27 -0.49
N THR A 85 -4.29 -15.74 -0.95
CA THR A 85 -3.24 -16.31 -0.13
C THR A 85 -2.13 -15.32 0.21
N PHE A 86 -1.36 -15.56 1.28
CA PHE A 86 -0.19 -14.75 1.62
C PHE A 86 0.84 -14.72 0.48
N ALA A 87 1.05 -15.84 -0.21
CA ALA A 87 1.99 -15.91 -1.32
C ALA A 87 1.57 -15.00 -2.49
N GLU A 88 0.30 -15.01 -2.86
CA GLU A 88 -0.25 -14.14 -3.91
C GLU A 88 -0.19 -12.67 -3.52
N LEU A 89 -0.53 -12.32 -2.27
CA LEU A 89 -0.44 -10.95 -1.76
C LEU A 89 0.99 -10.43 -1.79
N LYS A 90 1.98 -11.25 -1.39
CA LYS A 90 3.40 -10.89 -1.49
C LYS A 90 3.84 -10.73 -2.94
N ALA A 91 3.38 -11.58 -3.85
CA ALA A 91 3.67 -11.44 -5.28
C ALA A 91 3.09 -10.13 -5.84
N ARG A 92 1.90 -9.70 -5.41
CA ARG A 92 1.33 -8.40 -5.76
C ARG A 92 2.17 -7.24 -5.24
N ILE A 93 2.64 -7.31 -3.99
CA ILE A 93 3.55 -6.31 -3.42
C ILE A 93 4.84 -6.24 -4.25
N ALA A 94 5.47 -7.38 -4.52
CA ALA A 94 6.70 -7.43 -5.31
C ALA A 94 6.52 -6.82 -6.72
N LYS A 95 5.43 -7.14 -7.40
CA LYS A 95 5.08 -6.52 -8.69
C LYS A 95 4.89 -5.00 -8.59
N THR A 96 4.30 -4.52 -7.51
CA THR A 96 4.13 -3.09 -7.24
C THR A 96 5.48 -2.42 -6.99
N LEU A 97 6.36 -3.04 -6.18
CA LEU A 97 7.71 -2.55 -5.90
C LEU A 97 8.56 -2.43 -7.17
N VAL A 98 8.51 -3.42 -8.05
CA VAL A 98 9.18 -3.38 -9.35
C VAL A 98 8.68 -2.20 -10.19
N PHE A 99 7.37 -1.98 -10.22
CA PHE A 99 6.79 -0.86 -10.97
C PHE A 99 7.23 0.49 -10.42
N ILE A 100 7.07 0.75 -9.12
CA ILE A 100 7.47 2.03 -8.52
C ILE A 100 8.99 2.25 -8.54
N GLY A 101 9.78 1.18 -8.43
CA GLY A 101 11.24 1.24 -8.53
C GLY A 101 11.77 1.68 -9.92
N GLY A 102 10.93 1.61 -10.94
CA GLY A 102 11.24 2.13 -12.28
C GLY A 102 11.23 3.66 -12.41
N PHE A 103 10.86 4.40 -11.35
CA PHE A 103 10.74 5.88 -11.39
C PHE A 103 11.75 6.53 -10.45
N GLY A 104 12.65 7.31 -11.03
CA GLY A 104 13.61 8.14 -10.28
C GLY A 104 13.13 9.58 -10.09
N PRO A 105 13.92 10.42 -9.39
CA PRO A 105 13.60 11.83 -9.13
C PRO A 105 13.21 12.61 -10.39
N GLY A 106 13.94 12.44 -11.48
CA GLY A 106 13.69 13.17 -12.75
C GLY A 106 12.34 12.88 -13.42
N ARG A 107 11.58 11.88 -12.93
CA ARG A 107 10.24 11.55 -13.45
C ARG A 107 9.12 12.03 -12.52
N ILE A 108 9.42 12.34 -11.26
CA ILE A 108 8.43 12.65 -10.22
C ILE A 108 8.59 14.08 -9.71
N ASP A 109 9.82 14.57 -9.54
CA ASP A 109 10.07 15.94 -9.09
C ASP A 109 9.56 16.94 -10.14
N GLY A 110 9.06 18.09 -9.70
CA GLY A 110 8.38 19.06 -10.55
C GLY A 110 6.90 18.77 -10.81
N SER A 111 6.35 17.71 -10.18
CA SER A 111 4.92 17.38 -10.32
C SER A 111 4.01 18.07 -9.30
N GLU A 112 4.54 19.02 -8.51
CA GLU A 112 3.85 19.70 -7.42
C GLU A 112 2.53 20.34 -7.86
N GLU A 113 2.57 21.06 -9.00
CA GLU A 113 1.42 21.78 -9.58
C GLU A 113 0.71 20.99 -10.70
N LYS A 114 1.10 19.75 -10.94
CA LYS A 114 0.49 18.92 -11.97
C LYS A 114 -0.96 18.65 -11.64
N GLU A 115 -1.87 18.89 -12.59
CA GLU A 115 -3.29 18.55 -12.42
C GLU A 115 -3.49 17.03 -12.45
N ILE A 116 -4.17 16.52 -11.42
CA ILE A 116 -4.54 15.12 -11.26
C ILE A 116 -6.03 15.04 -10.98
N THR A 117 -6.76 14.44 -11.90
CA THR A 117 -8.22 14.23 -11.76
C THR A 117 -8.51 12.80 -11.35
N LEU A 118 -9.28 12.63 -10.28
CA LEU A 118 -9.80 11.35 -9.81
C LEU A 118 -11.32 11.35 -9.78
N LYS A 119 -11.92 10.18 -10.05
CA LYS A 119 -13.33 9.95 -9.71
C LYS A 119 -13.45 9.63 -8.22
N PHE A 120 -14.02 10.56 -7.47
CA PHE A 120 -14.26 10.37 -6.04
C PHE A 120 -15.75 10.51 -5.75
N ARG A 121 -16.36 9.46 -5.17
CA ARG A 121 -17.82 9.39 -4.89
C ARG A 121 -18.70 9.73 -6.11
N GLY A 122 -18.26 9.30 -7.30
CA GLY A 122 -19.01 9.52 -8.54
C GLY A 122 -18.75 10.87 -9.23
N ASN A 123 -18.01 11.79 -8.60
CA ASN A 123 -17.66 13.09 -9.15
C ASN A 123 -16.18 13.15 -9.53
N ASP A 124 -15.87 13.90 -10.58
CA ASP A 124 -14.50 14.22 -10.91
C ASP A 124 -13.97 15.28 -9.93
N THR A 125 -12.89 14.94 -9.25
CA THR A 125 -12.23 15.82 -8.29
C THR A 125 -10.80 16.08 -8.77
N CYS A 126 -10.47 17.36 -8.96
CA CYS A 126 -9.16 17.83 -9.40
C CYS A 126 -8.28 18.18 -8.19
N PHE A 127 -7.01 17.80 -8.26
CA PHE A 127 -5.97 18.09 -7.28
C PHE A 127 -4.76 18.64 -7.99
N THR A 128 -3.95 19.46 -7.32
CA THR A 128 -2.54 19.58 -7.69
C THR A 128 -1.78 18.33 -7.25
N GLY A 129 -0.59 18.07 -7.82
CA GLY A 129 0.21 16.90 -7.43
C GLY A 129 0.54 16.88 -5.94
N SER A 130 0.85 18.03 -5.34
CA SER A 130 1.10 18.14 -3.89
C SER A 130 -0.15 17.81 -3.08
N GLN A 131 -1.30 18.37 -3.43
CA GLN A 131 -2.57 18.08 -2.75
C GLN A 131 -2.96 16.61 -2.86
N TYR A 132 -2.77 16.04 -4.05
CA TYR A 132 -3.02 14.64 -4.30
C TYR A 132 -2.12 13.73 -3.45
N LEU A 133 -0.81 13.97 -3.46
CA LEU A 133 0.15 13.14 -2.73
C LEU A 133 -0.08 13.23 -1.22
N LEU A 134 -0.07 14.46 -0.68
CA LEU A 134 -0.06 14.69 0.77
C LEU A 134 -1.46 14.58 1.39
N GLY A 135 -2.50 15.02 0.68
CA GLY A 135 -3.86 15.08 1.19
C GLY A 135 -4.70 13.83 0.90
N PHE A 136 -4.33 13.04 -0.10
CA PHE A 136 -5.12 11.88 -0.51
C PHE A 136 -4.30 10.59 -0.54
N ALA A 137 -3.23 10.51 -1.33
CA ALA A 137 -2.55 9.24 -1.59
C ALA A 137 -1.85 8.69 -0.33
N LEU A 138 -1.03 9.49 0.36
CA LEU A 138 -0.34 9.05 1.57
C LEU A 138 -1.30 8.68 2.71
N PRO A 139 -2.30 9.53 3.07
CA PRO A 139 -3.28 9.15 4.10
C PRO A 139 -4.03 7.86 3.77
N ASN A 140 -4.47 7.69 2.53
CA ASN A 140 -5.17 6.50 2.05
C ASN A 140 -4.28 5.25 2.12
N PHE A 141 -3.05 5.36 1.66
CA PHE A 141 -2.07 4.29 1.71
C PHE A 141 -1.80 3.82 3.14
N TYR A 142 -1.45 4.74 4.03
CA TYR A 142 -1.17 4.41 5.42
C TYR A 142 -2.39 3.87 6.17
N PHE A 143 -3.58 4.36 5.85
CA PHE A 143 -4.81 3.78 6.40
C PHE A 143 -4.92 2.28 6.08
N HIS A 144 -4.73 1.89 4.82
CA HIS A 144 -4.85 0.49 4.41
C HIS A 144 -3.73 -0.39 4.96
N VAL A 145 -2.48 0.08 4.99
CA VAL A 145 -1.36 -0.66 5.58
C VAL A 145 -1.55 -0.83 7.09
N THR A 146 -1.95 0.24 7.80
CA THR A 146 -2.22 0.17 9.24
C THR A 146 -3.39 -0.75 9.55
N THR A 147 -4.46 -0.69 8.75
CA THR A 147 -5.61 -1.60 8.95
C THR A 147 -5.21 -3.06 8.71
N ALA A 148 -4.38 -3.38 7.72
CA ALA A 148 -3.86 -4.73 7.53
C ALA A 148 -3.03 -5.19 8.74
N TYR A 149 -2.14 -4.34 9.25
CA TYR A 149 -1.38 -4.58 10.47
C TYR A 149 -2.32 -4.83 11.68
N ASP A 150 -3.30 -3.98 11.89
CA ASP A 150 -4.24 -4.06 13.02
C ASP A 150 -5.05 -5.36 12.98
N ILE A 151 -5.52 -5.76 11.79
CA ILE A 151 -6.22 -7.04 11.61
C ILE A 151 -5.33 -8.21 12.05
N LEU A 152 -4.09 -8.26 11.59
CA LEU A 152 -3.16 -9.33 11.93
C LEU A 152 -2.79 -9.31 13.41
N ARG A 153 -2.51 -8.13 13.98
CA ARG A 153 -2.21 -7.94 15.41
C ARG A 153 -3.38 -8.38 16.28
N HIS A 154 -4.61 -7.96 15.93
CA HIS A 154 -5.83 -8.33 16.64
C HIS A 154 -6.08 -9.85 16.63
N ASN A 155 -5.71 -10.53 15.55
CA ASN A 155 -5.80 -11.99 15.43
C ASN A 155 -4.62 -12.76 16.06
N GLY A 156 -3.78 -12.08 16.84
CA GLY A 156 -2.75 -12.70 17.66
C GLY A 156 -1.40 -12.90 16.96
N VAL A 157 -1.21 -12.37 15.76
CA VAL A 157 0.10 -12.38 15.09
C VAL A 157 1.06 -11.50 15.89
N ASP A 158 2.26 -12.02 16.16
CA ASP A 158 3.29 -11.28 16.92
C ASP A 158 4.03 -10.28 16.02
N VAL A 159 3.34 -9.17 15.76
CA VAL A 159 3.86 -8.00 15.06
C VAL A 159 3.82 -6.78 15.97
N SER A 160 4.75 -5.85 15.77
CA SER A 160 4.94 -4.67 16.60
C SER A 160 5.09 -3.40 15.74
N LYS A 161 5.10 -2.24 16.38
CA LYS A 161 5.37 -0.97 15.71
C LYS A 161 6.72 -0.96 14.98
N SER A 162 7.73 -1.67 15.49
CA SER A 162 9.03 -1.78 14.82
C SER A 162 8.94 -2.55 13.49
N ASP A 163 8.07 -3.55 13.38
CA ASP A 163 7.84 -4.24 12.11
C ASP A 163 7.15 -3.33 11.07
N TYR A 164 6.25 -2.47 11.55
CA TYR A 164 5.54 -1.52 10.70
C TYR A 164 6.45 -0.39 10.19
N ILE A 165 7.27 0.19 11.07
CA ILE A 165 8.19 1.29 10.70
C ILE A 165 9.40 0.76 9.91
N GLY A 166 9.89 -0.41 10.28
CA GLY A 166 11.11 -0.97 9.74
C GLY A 166 12.36 -0.24 10.22
N THR A 167 13.45 -0.46 9.48
CA THR A 167 14.70 0.30 9.67
C THR A 167 14.62 1.57 8.82
N PRO A 168 14.83 2.76 9.41
CA PRO A 168 14.78 4.05 8.70
C PRO A 168 15.81 4.18 7.61
#